data_1711f70864757dff7c9a31ecda624ae6
#
_entry.id   1711f70864757dff7c9a31ecda624ae6
#
_cell.length_a   1.000
_cell.length_b   1.000
_cell.length_c   1.000
_cell.angle_alpha   90.00
_cell.angle_beta   90.00
_cell.angle_gamma   90.00
#
_symmetry.space_group_name_H-M   'P 1'
#
loop_
_entity.id
_entity.type
_entity.pdbx_description
1 polymer ?
#
loop_
_entity_poly.entity_id
_entity_poly.type
_entity_poly.pdbx_seq_one_letter_code
_entity_poly.pdbx_strand_id
1 'polypeptide(L)'
;MLSKRIIPCLDVKDGVVVKGVQFRNHEVMGGIVDLARRYAAEGADELVFYDITASSDERVVDKSWVSRVAEVIDIPFCVAGGIKSVEDARQILEFGADKVSINSPALADPTLITRLAERFGVQCVVVGIDSYFDAALGQYQVKQFTGDESRTRTTSWTTLEWVKEVQKRGAGEIVLNCMNQDGVRQGYDLAQLSLVRQYCQLPLIASGGAGAMEHFRDAFTRADVDGALAASVFHKGLIPIPELKRWLKNEGVAIRE
;
A
#
# COMPACT_ATOMS: atom_id res chain seq x y z
N MET A 1 -9.38 -9.70 19.35
CA MET A 1 -8.21 -9.32 18.53
C MET A 1 -8.73 -9.11 17.12
N LEU A 2 -8.38 -8.03 16.44
CA LEU A 2 -8.77 -7.83 15.04
C LEU A 2 -7.99 -8.80 14.14
N SER A 3 -8.65 -9.34 13.11
CA SER A 3 -7.98 -10.21 12.14
C SER A 3 -6.95 -9.44 11.33
N LYS A 4 -5.80 -10.08 11.09
CA LYS A 4 -4.75 -9.55 10.23
C LYS A 4 -5.19 -9.66 8.76
N ARG A 5 -4.74 -8.73 7.91
CA ARG A 5 -5.20 -8.63 6.51
C ARG A 5 -4.10 -9.04 5.53
N ILE A 6 -4.46 -9.87 4.55
CA ILE A 6 -3.66 -10.20 3.38
C ILE A 6 -4.12 -9.31 2.23
N ILE A 7 -3.22 -8.49 1.70
CA ILE A 7 -3.55 -7.39 0.80
C ILE A 7 -2.74 -7.50 -0.51
N PRO A 8 -3.31 -8.05 -1.59
CA PRO A 8 -2.69 -7.95 -2.91
C PRO A 8 -2.58 -6.50 -3.39
N CYS A 9 -1.41 -6.16 -3.95
CA CYS A 9 -1.14 -4.87 -4.54
C CYS A 9 -1.06 -4.99 -6.06
N LEU A 10 -1.79 -4.15 -6.77
CA LEU A 10 -1.88 -4.15 -8.23
C LEU A 10 -1.38 -2.80 -8.78
N ASP A 11 -0.23 -2.82 -9.45
CA ASP A 11 0.29 -1.65 -10.16
C ASP A 11 -0.47 -1.49 -11.47
N VAL A 12 -1.18 -0.38 -11.64
CA VAL A 12 -1.99 -0.08 -12.82
C VAL A 12 -1.23 0.88 -13.72
N LYS A 13 -1.08 0.51 -15.00
CA LYS A 13 -0.50 1.36 -16.04
C LYS A 13 -1.34 1.23 -17.31
N ASP A 14 -1.79 2.38 -17.84
CA ASP A 14 -2.56 2.45 -19.08
C ASP A 14 -3.74 1.45 -19.13
N GLY A 15 -4.44 1.26 -18.01
CA GLY A 15 -5.63 0.41 -17.92
C GLY A 15 -5.38 -1.09 -17.73
N VAL A 16 -4.13 -1.53 -17.54
CA VAL A 16 -3.76 -2.92 -17.26
C VAL A 16 -2.93 -3.02 -15.99
N VAL A 17 -2.93 -4.21 -15.39
CA VAL A 17 -2.04 -4.49 -14.25
C VAL A 17 -0.68 -4.91 -14.77
N VAL A 18 0.36 -4.26 -14.24
CA VAL A 18 1.74 -4.54 -14.58
C VAL A 18 2.54 -4.91 -13.33
N LYS A 19 3.68 -5.55 -13.53
CA LYS A 19 4.70 -5.73 -12.49
C LYS A 19 6.08 -5.44 -13.03
N GLY A 20 6.78 -4.55 -12.37
CA GLY A 20 8.18 -4.26 -12.63
C GLY A 20 9.08 -4.77 -11.50
N VAL A 21 10.38 -4.80 -11.75
CA VAL A 21 11.42 -4.92 -10.73
C VAL A 21 11.92 -3.51 -10.44
N GLN A 22 11.76 -3.04 -9.21
CA GLN A 22 12.11 -1.66 -8.82
C GLN A 22 11.52 -0.61 -9.77
N PHE A 23 10.23 -0.76 -10.13
CA PHE A 23 9.49 0.10 -11.06
C PHE A 23 10.01 0.11 -12.52
N ARG A 24 10.82 -0.88 -12.92
CA ARG A 24 11.37 -1.01 -14.29
C ARG A 24 10.92 -2.30 -14.96
N ASN A 25 11.05 -2.35 -16.31
CA ASN A 25 10.76 -3.53 -17.13
C ASN A 25 9.38 -4.13 -16.80
N HIS A 26 8.33 -3.32 -16.97
CA HIS A 26 6.97 -3.73 -16.67
C HIS A 26 6.52 -4.90 -17.54
N GLU A 27 6.15 -6.00 -16.89
CA GLU A 27 5.49 -7.14 -17.48
C GLU A 27 3.98 -7.03 -17.24
N VAL A 28 3.15 -7.23 -18.26
CA VAL A 28 1.69 -7.20 -18.12
C VAL A 28 1.24 -8.47 -17.40
N MET A 29 0.55 -8.31 -16.26
CA MET A 29 0.03 -9.42 -15.46
C MET A 29 -1.39 -9.80 -15.83
N GLY A 30 -2.19 -8.88 -16.39
CA GLY A 30 -3.56 -9.12 -16.78
C GLY A 30 -4.46 -7.89 -16.73
N GLY A 31 -5.74 -8.11 -17.01
CA GLY A 31 -6.78 -7.09 -16.87
C GLY A 31 -7.06 -6.76 -15.40
N ILE A 32 -7.32 -5.47 -15.12
CA ILE A 32 -7.56 -4.99 -13.74
C ILE A 32 -8.74 -5.73 -13.11
N VAL A 33 -9.86 -5.80 -13.82
CA VAL A 33 -11.12 -6.39 -13.33
C VAL A 33 -10.98 -7.90 -13.10
N ASP A 34 -10.29 -8.60 -14.01
CA ASP A 34 -10.10 -10.05 -13.89
C ASP A 34 -9.23 -10.41 -12.68
N LEU A 35 -8.15 -9.66 -12.47
CA LEU A 35 -7.28 -9.86 -11.31
C LEU A 35 -7.96 -9.47 -10.00
N ALA A 36 -8.75 -8.39 -9.99
CA ALA A 36 -9.54 -8.01 -8.82
C ALA A 36 -10.51 -9.12 -8.42
N ARG A 37 -11.27 -9.64 -9.39
CA ARG A 37 -12.21 -10.76 -9.17
C ARG A 37 -11.50 -12.02 -8.69
N ARG A 38 -10.36 -12.34 -9.28
CA ARG A 38 -9.55 -13.49 -8.89
C ARG A 38 -9.11 -13.39 -7.43
N TYR A 39 -8.53 -12.28 -7.02
CA TYR A 39 -8.04 -12.13 -5.65
C TYR A 39 -9.16 -12.07 -4.62
N ALA A 40 -10.30 -11.45 -4.94
CA ALA A 40 -11.48 -11.49 -4.09
C ALA A 40 -11.98 -12.94 -3.91
N ALA A 41 -12.06 -13.73 -4.99
CA ALA A 41 -12.44 -15.13 -4.94
C ALA A 41 -11.41 -16.02 -4.20
N GLU A 42 -10.14 -15.68 -4.24
CA GLU A 42 -9.07 -16.34 -3.48
C GLU A 42 -9.07 -15.97 -1.98
N GLY A 43 -9.94 -15.04 -1.55
CA GLY A 43 -10.10 -14.65 -0.15
C GLY A 43 -9.13 -13.58 0.31
N ALA A 44 -8.65 -12.70 -0.57
CA ALA A 44 -7.97 -11.47 -0.15
C ALA A 44 -8.87 -10.65 0.79
N ASP A 45 -8.28 -10.00 1.78
CA ASP A 45 -9.04 -9.20 2.76
C ASP A 45 -9.29 -7.77 2.27
N GLU A 46 -8.44 -7.29 1.39
CA GLU A 46 -8.48 -5.94 0.79
C GLU A 46 -7.61 -5.95 -0.47
N LEU A 47 -7.88 -5.06 -1.43
CA LEU A 47 -7.00 -4.81 -2.57
C LEU A 47 -6.46 -3.38 -2.54
N VAL A 48 -5.23 -3.20 -3.02
CA VAL A 48 -4.67 -1.86 -3.25
C VAL A 48 -4.26 -1.74 -4.70
N PHE A 49 -4.75 -0.69 -5.36
CA PHE A 49 -4.39 -0.34 -6.72
C PHE A 49 -3.51 0.90 -6.72
N TYR A 50 -2.29 0.78 -7.24
CA TYR A 50 -1.40 1.89 -7.48
C TYR A 50 -1.45 2.30 -8.95
N ASP A 51 -2.05 3.44 -9.24
CA ASP A 51 -1.98 4.02 -10.58
C ASP A 51 -0.62 4.68 -10.79
N ILE A 52 0.29 3.95 -11.44
CA ILE A 52 1.66 4.42 -11.70
C ILE A 52 1.76 5.30 -12.95
N THR A 53 0.71 5.39 -13.76
CA THR A 53 0.64 6.30 -14.92
C THR A 53 0.55 7.75 -14.46
N ALA A 54 -0.18 7.98 -13.38
CA ALA A 54 -0.49 9.32 -12.87
C ALA A 54 0.71 10.07 -12.28
N SER A 55 1.79 9.38 -11.93
CA SER A 55 2.95 10.00 -11.28
C SER A 55 3.95 10.59 -12.30
N SER A 56 3.96 10.09 -13.53
CA SER A 56 4.90 10.50 -14.58
C SER A 56 4.36 11.59 -15.51
N ASP A 57 3.05 11.61 -15.72
CA ASP A 57 2.41 12.52 -16.66
C ASP A 57 1.40 13.42 -15.94
N GLU A 58 1.39 14.71 -16.21
CA GLU A 58 0.38 15.65 -15.72
C GLU A 58 -1.02 15.43 -16.35
N ARG A 59 -1.24 14.27 -16.96
CA ARG A 59 -2.50 13.90 -17.62
C ARG A 59 -3.59 13.56 -16.62
N VAL A 60 -4.81 13.92 -16.96
CA VAL A 60 -6.00 13.37 -16.28
C VAL A 60 -6.05 11.87 -16.59
N VAL A 61 -5.79 11.04 -15.58
CA VAL A 61 -5.83 9.58 -15.74
C VAL A 61 -7.29 9.14 -15.74
N ASP A 62 -7.66 8.30 -16.72
CA ASP A 62 -8.96 7.66 -16.74
C ASP A 62 -9.10 6.69 -15.55
N LYS A 63 -9.96 7.05 -14.62
CA LYS A 63 -10.30 6.26 -13.42
C LYS A 63 -11.58 5.43 -13.59
N SER A 64 -12.12 5.31 -14.79
CA SER A 64 -13.35 4.55 -15.08
C SER A 64 -13.23 3.07 -14.69
N TRP A 65 -12.01 2.53 -14.64
CA TRP A 65 -11.76 1.17 -14.16
C TRP A 65 -12.15 0.97 -12.70
N VAL A 66 -12.16 2.03 -11.89
CA VAL A 66 -12.53 1.96 -10.46
C VAL A 66 -13.97 1.48 -10.31
N SER A 67 -14.92 2.07 -11.07
CA SER A 67 -16.32 1.64 -11.06
C SER A 67 -16.47 0.19 -11.49
N ARG A 68 -15.73 -0.23 -12.51
CA ARG A 68 -15.78 -1.62 -12.99
C ARG A 68 -15.23 -2.62 -11.96
N VAL A 69 -14.25 -2.22 -11.16
CA VAL A 69 -13.77 -3.03 -10.02
C VAL A 69 -14.83 -3.09 -8.94
N ALA A 70 -15.42 -1.95 -8.55
CA ALA A 70 -16.47 -1.88 -7.53
C ALA A 70 -17.70 -2.74 -7.85
N GLU A 71 -18.00 -2.94 -9.14
CA GLU A 71 -19.14 -3.78 -9.58
C GLU A 71 -18.87 -5.29 -9.43
N VAL A 72 -17.62 -5.73 -9.30
CA VAL A 72 -17.28 -7.15 -9.40
C VAL A 72 -16.65 -7.76 -8.16
N ILE A 73 -16.31 -6.95 -7.15
CA ILE A 73 -15.77 -7.43 -5.88
C ILE A 73 -16.61 -6.96 -4.71
N ASP A 74 -16.60 -7.73 -3.62
CA ASP A 74 -17.32 -7.47 -2.37
C ASP A 74 -16.37 -7.22 -1.19
N ILE A 75 -15.07 -7.15 -1.45
CA ILE A 75 -14.05 -6.79 -0.47
C ILE A 75 -13.62 -5.34 -0.64
N PRO A 76 -13.19 -4.65 0.44
CA PRO A 76 -12.75 -3.27 0.34
C PRO A 76 -11.53 -3.13 -0.57
N PHE A 77 -11.43 -1.97 -1.22
CA PHE A 77 -10.23 -1.63 -1.97
C PHE A 77 -9.84 -0.16 -1.85
N CYS A 78 -8.54 0.06 -1.94
CA CYS A 78 -7.89 1.35 -1.87
C CYS A 78 -7.31 1.72 -3.24
N VAL A 79 -7.43 2.98 -3.63
CA VAL A 79 -6.78 3.53 -4.83
C VAL A 79 -5.71 4.53 -4.44
N ALA A 80 -4.52 4.33 -4.99
CA ALA A 80 -3.35 5.19 -4.82
C ALA A 80 -2.87 5.71 -6.18
N GLY A 81 -2.15 6.82 -6.16
CA GLY A 81 -1.59 7.46 -7.36
C GLY A 81 -2.47 8.56 -7.94
N GLY A 82 -1.84 9.69 -8.27
CA GLY A 82 -2.47 10.83 -8.92
C GLY A 82 -3.48 11.62 -8.10
N ILE A 83 -3.59 11.40 -6.79
CA ILE A 83 -4.53 12.11 -5.91
C ILE A 83 -3.81 13.31 -5.31
N LYS A 84 -4.12 14.51 -5.79
CA LYS A 84 -3.45 15.78 -5.41
C LYS A 84 -4.38 16.74 -4.69
N SER A 85 -5.68 16.47 -4.68
CA SER A 85 -6.71 17.35 -4.14
C SER A 85 -7.85 16.57 -3.49
N VAL A 86 -8.70 17.28 -2.73
CA VAL A 86 -9.95 16.73 -2.19
C VAL A 86 -10.90 16.33 -3.32
N GLU A 87 -10.88 17.04 -4.45
CA GLU A 87 -11.72 16.75 -5.60
C GLU A 87 -11.30 15.44 -6.29
N ASP A 88 -9.98 15.19 -6.46
CA ASP A 88 -9.50 13.91 -7.00
C ASP A 88 -9.95 12.74 -6.12
N ALA A 89 -9.82 12.89 -4.80
CA ALA A 89 -10.25 11.87 -3.85
C ALA A 89 -11.78 11.64 -3.91
N ARG A 90 -12.57 12.72 -4.01
CA ARG A 90 -14.02 12.63 -4.13
C ARG A 90 -14.44 11.78 -5.33
N GLN A 91 -13.86 12.04 -6.49
CA GLN A 91 -14.18 11.30 -7.72
C GLN A 91 -13.88 9.80 -7.57
N ILE A 92 -12.74 9.44 -6.99
CA ILE A 92 -12.36 8.04 -6.78
C ILE A 92 -13.30 7.33 -5.81
N LEU A 93 -13.66 7.99 -4.70
CA LEU A 93 -14.61 7.43 -3.74
C LEU A 93 -16.02 7.31 -4.33
N GLU A 94 -16.47 8.28 -5.13
CA GLU A 94 -17.76 8.22 -5.86
C GLU A 94 -17.78 7.11 -6.92
N PHE A 95 -16.64 6.76 -7.50
CA PHE A 95 -16.52 5.61 -8.39
C PHE A 95 -16.56 4.26 -7.65
N GLY A 96 -16.58 4.26 -6.33
CA GLY A 96 -16.81 3.07 -5.52
C GLY A 96 -15.59 2.54 -4.76
N ALA A 97 -14.44 3.24 -4.78
CA ALA A 97 -13.33 2.90 -3.88
C ALA A 97 -13.72 3.18 -2.41
N ASP A 98 -13.25 2.33 -1.50
CA ASP A 98 -13.49 2.50 -0.06
C ASP A 98 -12.49 3.46 0.58
N LYS A 99 -11.27 3.49 0.04
CA LYS A 99 -10.16 4.29 0.55
C LYS A 99 -9.37 4.93 -0.59
N VAL A 100 -8.73 6.04 -0.26
CA VAL A 100 -7.73 6.69 -1.10
C VAL A 100 -6.40 6.76 -0.37
N SER A 101 -5.31 6.53 -1.08
CA SER A 101 -3.96 6.62 -0.52
C SER A 101 -3.17 7.75 -1.18
N ILE A 102 -2.60 8.60 -0.34
CA ILE A 102 -1.77 9.73 -0.74
C ILE A 102 -0.35 9.58 -0.19
N ASN A 103 0.65 10.02 -0.94
CA ASN A 103 2.06 10.02 -0.54
C ASN A 103 2.70 11.39 -0.85
N SER A 104 3.31 11.56 -2.02
CA SER A 104 4.03 12.78 -2.41
C SER A 104 3.20 14.08 -2.27
N PRO A 105 1.89 14.11 -2.58
CA PRO A 105 1.06 15.28 -2.32
C PRO A 105 0.94 15.63 -0.83
N ALA A 106 0.85 14.63 0.06
CA ALA A 106 0.82 14.86 1.50
C ALA A 106 2.15 15.40 2.05
N LEU A 107 3.27 14.98 1.47
CA LEU A 107 4.60 15.52 1.82
C LEU A 107 4.77 16.97 1.35
N ALA A 108 4.14 17.34 0.24
CA ALA A 108 4.15 18.72 -0.26
C ALA A 108 3.21 19.62 0.55
N ASP A 109 2.04 19.14 0.92
CA ASP A 109 1.05 19.83 1.74
C ASP A 109 0.41 18.88 2.76
N PRO A 110 0.96 18.76 3.98
CA PRO A 110 0.40 17.88 5.02
C PRO A 110 -1.04 18.20 5.42
N THR A 111 -1.53 19.41 5.16
CA THR A 111 -2.92 19.79 5.45
C THR A 111 -3.92 19.07 4.54
N LEU A 112 -3.47 18.51 3.42
CA LEU A 112 -4.30 17.68 2.56
C LEU A 112 -4.87 16.47 3.32
N ILE A 113 -4.07 15.85 4.21
CA ILE A 113 -4.54 14.73 5.05
C ILE A 113 -5.73 15.18 5.89
N THR A 114 -5.63 16.32 6.56
CA THR A 114 -6.71 16.87 7.41
C THR A 114 -7.96 17.16 6.60
N ARG A 115 -7.82 17.83 5.46
CA ARG A 115 -8.97 18.15 4.58
C ARG A 115 -9.68 16.90 4.06
N LEU A 116 -8.93 15.84 3.72
CA LEU A 116 -9.51 14.57 3.31
C LEU A 116 -10.24 13.89 4.47
N ALA A 117 -9.64 13.86 5.65
CA ALA A 117 -10.23 13.27 6.84
C ALA A 117 -11.52 13.99 7.28
N GLU A 118 -11.53 15.32 7.26
CA GLU A 118 -12.70 16.13 7.55
C GLU A 118 -13.83 15.94 6.54
N ARG A 119 -13.48 15.75 5.27
CA ARG A 119 -14.48 15.64 4.18
C ARG A 119 -15.08 14.24 4.07
N PHE A 120 -14.29 13.19 4.23
CA PHE A 120 -14.69 11.80 3.92
C PHE A 120 -14.65 10.87 5.13
N GLY A 121 -14.11 11.31 6.25
CA GLY A 121 -13.85 10.48 7.42
C GLY A 121 -12.44 9.88 7.39
N VAL A 122 -11.85 9.72 8.58
CA VAL A 122 -10.48 9.20 8.74
C VAL A 122 -10.31 7.80 8.11
N GLN A 123 -11.35 6.96 8.15
CA GLN A 123 -11.32 5.60 7.63
C GLN A 123 -11.11 5.52 6.11
N CYS A 124 -11.35 6.61 5.37
CA CYS A 124 -11.12 6.69 3.93
C CYS A 124 -9.70 7.15 3.57
N VAL A 125 -8.90 7.61 4.54
CA VAL A 125 -7.61 8.27 4.30
C VAL A 125 -6.46 7.36 4.69
N VAL A 126 -5.74 6.88 3.68
CA VAL A 126 -4.50 6.12 3.84
C VAL A 126 -3.32 7.00 3.46
N VAL A 127 -2.24 6.95 4.22
CA VAL A 127 -0.99 7.61 3.87
C VAL A 127 0.07 6.55 3.57
N GLY A 128 0.54 6.53 2.32
CA GLY A 128 1.69 5.76 1.91
C GLY A 128 2.98 6.48 2.30
N ILE A 129 3.92 5.75 2.87
CA ILE A 129 5.23 6.27 3.28
C ILE A 129 6.31 5.42 2.63
N ASP A 130 7.06 6.01 1.70
CA ASP A 130 8.25 5.39 1.13
C ASP A 130 9.44 5.69 2.01
N SER A 131 9.89 4.69 2.73
CA SER A 131 10.94 4.80 3.74
C SER A 131 12.21 4.08 3.27
N TYR A 132 13.32 4.75 3.39
CA TYR A 132 14.65 4.26 3.02
C TYR A 132 15.61 4.40 4.18
N PHE A 133 16.36 3.33 4.51
CA PHE A 133 17.43 3.40 5.48
C PHE A 133 18.67 4.04 4.86
N ASP A 134 19.05 5.19 5.39
CA ASP A 134 20.27 5.89 5.01
C ASP A 134 21.41 5.45 5.94
N ALA A 135 22.32 4.65 5.41
CA ALA A 135 23.43 4.09 6.19
C ALA A 135 24.44 5.16 6.64
N ALA A 136 24.55 6.28 5.92
CA ALA A 136 25.46 7.36 6.29
C ALA A 136 24.92 8.17 7.48
N LEU A 137 23.59 8.28 7.57
CA LEU A 137 22.92 8.96 8.67
C LEU A 137 22.50 8.01 9.80
N GLY A 138 22.52 6.70 9.56
CA GLY A 138 22.08 5.68 10.51
C GLY A 138 20.58 5.75 10.84
N GLN A 139 19.76 6.27 9.92
CA GLN A 139 18.33 6.51 10.19
C GLN A 139 17.46 6.28 8.94
N TYR A 140 16.16 6.07 9.17
CA TYR A 140 15.16 5.96 8.11
C TYR A 140 14.68 7.34 7.67
N GLN A 141 14.75 7.58 6.36
CA GLN A 141 14.35 8.83 5.70
C GLN A 141 13.14 8.60 4.80
N VAL A 142 12.26 9.59 4.71
CA VAL A 142 11.13 9.56 3.78
C VAL A 142 11.56 10.03 2.40
N LYS A 143 11.24 9.23 1.37
CA LYS A 143 11.43 9.58 -0.03
C LYS A 143 10.15 10.11 -0.66
N GLN A 144 10.30 10.93 -1.68
CA GLN A 144 9.20 11.53 -2.45
C GLN A 144 9.41 11.32 -3.95
N PHE A 145 8.32 11.19 -4.71
CA PHE A 145 8.33 10.93 -6.16
C PHE A 145 9.05 9.64 -6.57
N THR A 146 8.89 8.59 -5.78
CA THR A 146 9.59 7.30 -5.94
C THR A 146 9.17 6.50 -7.17
N GLY A 147 8.05 6.84 -7.80
CA GLY A 147 7.62 6.26 -9.07
C GLY A 147 8.48 6.67 -10.28
N ASP A 148 9.34 7.66 -10.13
CA ASP A 148 10.30 8.12 -11.15
C ASP A 148 11.66 8.37 -10.49
N GLU A 149 12.65 7.54 -10.85
CA GLU A 149 13.99 7.61 -10.26
C GLU A 149 14.67 8.98 -10.47
N SER A 150 14.44 9.59 -11.64
CA SER A 150 15.02 10.91 -11.97
C SER A 150 14.43 12.03 -11.12
N ARG A 151 13.25 11.83 -10.55
CA ARG A 151 12.52 12.78 -9.69
C ARG A 151 12.56 12.40 -8.22
N THR A 152 12.98 11.18 -7.89
CA THR A 152 13.08 10.72 -6.50
C THR A 152 14.00 11.61 -5.70
N ARG A 153 13.51 12.10 -4.57
CA ARG A 153 14.29 12.92 -3.64
C ARG A 153 14.07 12.53 -2.20
N THR A 154 15.08 12.72 -1.37
CA THR A 154 14.96 12.63 0.08
C THR A 154 14.29 13.88 0.60
N THR A 155 13.33 13.72 1.50
CA THR A 155 12.69 14.83 2.20
C THR A 155 13.50 15.20 3.45
N SER A 156 13.10 16.28 4.14
CA SER A 156 13.65 16.62 5.46
C SER A 156 13.07 15.74 6.58
N TRP A 157 12.05 14.92 6.31
CA TRP A 157 11.40 14.09 7.31
C TRP A 157 12.17 12.79 7.55
N THR A 158 12.46 12.48 8.81
CA THR A 158 12.68 11.10 9.21
C THR A 158 11.36 10.34 9.17
N THR A 159 11.41 9.01 9.00
CA THR A 159 10.19 8.19 8.95
C THR A 159 9.36 8.32 10.21
N LEU A 160 9.99 8.36 11.40
CA LEU A 160 9.28 8.49 12.66
C LEU A 160 8.61 9.86 12.85
N GLU A 161 9.28 10.94 12.45
CA GLU A 161 8.68 12.28 12.50
C GLU A 161 7.46 12.35 11.59
N TRP A 162 7.57 11.81 10.37
CA TRP A 162 6.47 11.80 9.42
C TRP A 162 5.30 10.92 9.89
N VAL A 163 5.55 9.75 10.46
CA VAL A 163 4.51 8.90 11.07
C VAL A 163 3.74 9.65 12.15
N LYS A 164 4.42 10.41 13.01
CA LYS A 164 3.76 11.22 14.03
C LYS A 164 2.92 12.35 13.44
N GLU A 165 3.45 13.05 12.44
CA GLU A 165 2.73 14.14 11.77
C GLU A 165 1.49 13.62 11.03
N VAL A 166 1.60 12.51 10.31
CA VAL A 166 0.50 11.86 9.59
C VAL A 166 -0.65 11.51 10.53
N GLN A 167 -0.37 10.93 11.69
CA GLN A 167 -1.37 10.63 12.72
C GLN A 167 -2.04 11.90 13.26
N LYS A 168 -1.25 12.91 13.57
CA LYS A 168 -1.75 14.21 14.04
C LYS A 168 -2.67 14.88 13.03
N ARG A 169 -2.44 14.68 11.73
CA ARG A 169 -3.26 15.23 10.65
C ARG A 169 -4.57 14.49 10.40
N GLY A 170 -4.76 13.32 11.02
CA GLY A 170 -6.02 12.57 10.94
C GLY A 170 -6.06 11.49 9.88
N ALA A 171 -4.91 10.94 9.48
CA ALA A 171 -4.89 9.72 8.67
C ALA A 171 -5.57 8.57 9.43
N GLY A 172 -6.22 7.68 8.71
CA GLY A 172 -6.88 6.50 9.27
C GLY A 172 -6.02 5.24 9.18
N GLU A 173 -5.02 5.20 8.30
CA GLU A 173 -4.16 4.05 8.07
C GLU A 173 -2.82 4.47 7.49
N ILE A 174 -1.76 3.73 7.78
CA ILE A 174 -0.43 3.93 7.19
C ILE A 174 0.00 2.67 6.45
N VAL A 175 0.41 2.83 5.20
CA VAL A 175 1.16 1.82 4.44
C VAL A 175 2.63 2.21 4.46
N LEU A 176 3.46 1.41 5.13
CA LEU A 176 4.90 1.64 5.19
C LEU A 176 5.60 0.78 4.14
N ASN A 177 6.06 1.42 3.08
CA ASN A 177 6.86 0.78 2.04
C ASN A 177 8.35 0.86 2.41
N CYS A 178 8.92 -0.28 2.79
CA CYS A 178 10.33 -0.41 3.16
C CYS A 178 11.18 -0.59 1.88
N MET A 179 11.64 0.51 1.31
CA MET A 179 12.28 0.55 -0.03
C MET A 179 13.52 -0.32 -0.15
N ASN A 180 14.30 -0.48 0.93
CA ASN A 180 15.49 -1.35 0.92
C ASN A 180 15.13 -2.83 0.73
N GLN A 181 13.89 -3.23 1.05
CA GLN A 181 13.39 -4.60 0.93
C GLN A 181 12.53 -4.82 -0.32
N ASP A 182 12.07 -3.73 -0.97
CA ASP A 182 11.16 -3.85 -2.11
C ASP A 182 11.81 -4.60 -3.29
N GLY A 183 11.11 -5.62 -3.77
CA GLY A 183 11.58 -6.51 -4.84
C GLY A 183 12.65 -7.54 -4.44
N VAL A 184 13.20 -7.48 -3.23
CA VAL A 184 14.29 -8.36 -2.76
C VAL A 184 13.79 -9.76 -2.37
N ARG A 185 12.53 -9.87 -1.91
CA ARG A 185 11.88 -11.13 -1.48
C ARG A 185 12.57 -11.86 -0.32
N GLN A 186 13.29 -11.15 0.53
CA GLN A 186 14.01 -11.70 1.69
C GLN A 186 13.33 -11.41 3.02
N GLY A 187 12.09 -10.96 2.99
CA GLY A 187 11.29 -10.62 4.15
C GLY A 187 11.01 -9.13 4.28
N TYR A 188 9.95 -8.81 5.03
CA TYR A 188 9.65 -7.44 5.42
C TYR A 188 10.73 -6.91 6.37
N ASP A 189 10.94 -5.59 6.39
CA ASP A 189 11.85 -4.95 7.34
C ASP A 189 11.24 -4.94 8.75
N LEU A 190 11.39 -6.06 9.46
CA LEU A 190 10.83 -6.24 10.80
C LEU A 190 11.38 -5.22 11.80
N ALA A 191 12.65 -4.84 11.65
CA ALA A 191 13.28 -3.86 12.55
C ALA A 191 12.61 -2.49 12.41
N GLN A 192 12.42 -2.02 11.17
CA GLN A 192 11.75 -0.77 10.89
C GLN A 192 10.27 -0.81 11.30
N LEU A 193 9.55 -1.88 10.92
CA LEU A 193 8.13 -2.05 11.25
C LEU A 193 7.90 -2.05 12.77
N SER A 194 8.72 -2.80 13.52
CA SER A 194 8.65 -2.84 14.99
C SER A 194 8.95 -1.47 15.61
N LEU A 195 9.92 -0.75 15.06
CA LEU A 195 10.24 0.61 15.52
C LEU A 195 9.07 1.57 15.28
N VAL A 196 8.50 1.55 14.06
CA VAL A 196 7.36 2.39 13.71
C VAL A 196 6.14 2.03 14.55
N ARG A 197 5.87 0.74 14.81
CA ARG A 197 4.75 0.28 15.62
C ARG A 197 4.73 0.89 17.01
N GLN A 198 5.89 1.13 17.62
CA GLN A 198 5.97 1.75 18.96
C GLN A 198 5.38 3.17 19.00
N TYR A 199 5.36 3.87 17.88
CA TYR A 199 4.88 5.26 17.75
C TYR A 199 3.61 5.40 16.92
N CYS A 200 3.18 4.32 16.26
CA CYS A 200 2.00 4.31 15.39
C CYS A 200 0.82 3.65 16.10
N GLN A 201 -0.25 4.39 16.34
CA GLN A 201 -1.51 3.90 16.91
C GLN A 201 -2.54 3.51 15.85
N LEU A 202 -2.29 3.89 14.59
CA LEU A 202 -3.16 3.58 13.47
C LEU A 202 -2.92 2.13 12.99
N PRO A 203 -3.86 1.56 12.22
CA PRO A 203 -3.57 0.39 11.40
C PRO A 203 -2.31 0.62 10.57
N LEU A 204 -1.35 -0.30 10.71
CA LEU A 204 -0.06 -0.28 10.05
C LEU A 204 0.05 -1.45 9.07
N ILE A 205 0.29 -1.14 7.81
CA ILE A 205 0.41 -2.11 6.73
C ILE A 205 1.87 -2.21 6.30
N ALA A 206 2.42 -3.42 6.36
CA ALA A 206 3.75 -3.71 5.87
C ALA A 206 3.77 -3.83 4.34
N SER A 207 4.71 -3.18 3.68
CA SER A 207 4.94 -3.26 2.24
C SER A 207 6.43 -3.37 1.93
N GLY A 208 6.77 -4.22 0.94
CA GLY A 208 8.14 -4.45 0.47
C GLY A 208 8.84 -5.63 1.16
N GLY A 209 9.23 -6.64 0.37
CA GLY A 209 10.10 -7.74 0.81
C GLY A 209 9.45 -9.13 0.91
N ALA A 210 8.14 -9.28 0.74
CA ALA A 210 7.47 -10.59 0.80
C ALA A 210 8.05 -11.57 -0.23
N GLY A 211 8.39 -12.78 0.22
CA GLY A 211 8.96 -13.83 -0.64
C GLY A 211 8.60 -15.25 -0.20
N ALA A 212 8.20 -15.45 1.06
CA ALA A 212 7.81 -16.73 1.64
C ALA A 212 6.65 -16.53 2.63
N MET A 213 5.93 -17.59 3.01
CA MET A 213 4.80 -17.51 3.95
C MET A 213 5.25 -17.05 5.34
N GLU A 214 6.43 -17.46 5.76
CA GLU A 214 7.05 -17.09 7.04
C GLU A 214 7.22 -15.57 7.17
N HIS A 215 7.45 -14.86 6.06
CA HIS A 215 7.59 -13.41 6.08
C HIS A 215 6.30 -12.71 6.54
N PHE A 216 5.14 -13.23 6.14
CA PHE A 216 3.83 -12.73 6.59
C PHE A 216 3.61 -13.01 8.07
N ARG A 217 3.86 -14.25 8.52
CA ARG A 217 3.77 -14.60 9.94
C ARG A 217 4.65 -13.67 10.80
N ASP A 218 5.90 -13.50 10.40
CA ASP A 218 6.86 -12.70 11.16
C ASP A 218 6.48 -11.23 11.21
N ALA A 219 5.93 -10.67 10.13
CA ALA A 219 5.38 -9.31 10.13
C ALA A 219 4.21 -9.18 11.12
N PHE A 220 3.31 -10.15 11.17
CA PHE A 220 2.16 -10.14 12.08
C PHE A 220 2.52 -10.39 13.54
N THR A 221 3.44 -11.33 13.80
CA THR A 221 3.73 -11.78 15.18
C THR A 221 4.86 -11.03 15.84
N ARG A 222 5.85 -10.56 15.08
CA ARG A 222 7.05 -9.90 15.60
C ARG A 222 6.99 -8.37 15.47
N ALA A 223 6.40 -7.87 14.39
CA ALA A 223 6.26 -6.43 14.18
C ALA A 223 4.85 -5.91 14.48
N ASP A 224 3.90 -6.78 14.79
CA ASP A 224 2.50 -6.48 15.12
C ASP A 224 1.82 -5.55 14.12
N VAL A 225 2.06 -5.77 12.82
CA VAL A 225 1.37 -5.03 11.77
C VAL A 225 -0.07 -5.55 11.61
N ASP A 226 -0.97 -4.71 11.10
CA ASP A 226 -2.39 -5.02 10.94
C ASP A 226 -2.70 -5.63 9.58
N GLY A 227 -1.82 -5.43 8.61
CA GLY A 227 -1.92 -6.00 7.27
C GLY A 227 -0.56 -6.16 6.62
N ALA A 228 -0.47 -7.07 5.67
CA ALA A 228 0.71 -7.33 4.86
C ALA A 228 0.36 -7.24 3.38
N LEU A 229 1.00 -6.29 2.70
CA LEU A 229 0.83 -6.00 1.30
C LEU A 229 1.92 -6.70 0.49
N ALA A 230 1.52 -7.38 -0.58
CA ALA A 230 2.45 -8.03 -1.51
C ALA A 230 1.89 -8.02 -2.94
N ALA A 231 2.78 -8.05 -3.91
CA ALA A 231 2.45 -8.06 -5.33
C ALA A 231 2.98 -9.31 -6.03
N SER A 232 4.28 -9.39 -6.25
CA SER A 232 4.90 -10.38 -7.11
C SER A 232 4.67 -11.84 -6.69
N VAL A 233 4.60 -12.13 -5.39
CA VAL A 233 4.36 -13.50 -4.89
C VAL A 233 2.95 -13.99 -5.21
N PHE A 234 1.97 -13.08 -5.28
CA PHE A 234 0.60 -13.39 -5.67
C PHE A 234 0.42 -13.39 -7.19
N HIS A 235 0.95 -12.39 -7.90
CA HIS A 235 0.83 -12.30 -9.37
C HIS A 235 1.46 -13.49 -10.08
N LYS A 236 2.60 -13.98 -9.58
CA LYS A 236 3.31 -15.13 -10.15
C LYS A 236 2.84 -16.48 -9.61
N GLY A 237 1.81 -16.49 -8.76
CA GLY A 237 1.28 -17.72 -8.17
C GLY A 237 2.26 -18.47 -7.26
N LEU A 238 3.28 -17.78 -6.73
CA LEU A 238 4.28 -18.39 -5.85
C LEU A 238 3.71 -18.71 -4.47
N ILE A 239 2.78 -17.90 -4.01
CA ILE A 239 2.06 -18.07 -2.75
C ILE A 239 0.56 -17.91 -3.03
N PRO A 240 -0.21 -19.00 -3.11
CA PRO A 240 -1.67 -18.93 -3.20
C PRO A 240 -2.27 -18.38 -1.91
N ILE A 241 -3.16 -17.38 -2.01
CA ILE A 241 -3.77 -16.72 -0.85
C ILE A 241 -4.50 -17.72 0.07
N PRO A 242 -5.31 -18.67 -0.44
CA PRO A 242 -5.99 -19.63 0.41
C PRO A 242 -5.03 -20.52 1.20
N GLU A 243 -3.89 -20.89 0.62
CA GLU A 243 -2.86 -21.69 1.30
C GLU A 243 -2.16 -20.89 2.38
N LEU A 244 -1.79 -19.64 2.05
CA LEU A 244 -1.17 -18.70 3.01
C LEU A 244 -2.07 -18.51 4.23
N LYS A 245 -3.37 -18.26 4.03
CA LYS A 245 -4.31 -18.02 5.14
C LYS A 245 -4.48 -19.23 6.02
N ARG A 246 -4.63 -20.44 5.44
CA ARG A 246 -4.69 -21.68 6.20
C ARG A 246 -3.41 -21.93 7.00
N TRP A 247 -2.26 -21.71 6.38
CA TRP A 247 -0.97 -21.87 7.04
C TRP A 247 -0.80 -20.87 8.19
N LEU A 248 -1.10 -19.59 7.99
CA LEU A 248 -1.05 -18.57 9.03
C LEU A 248 -1.96 -18.88 10.21
N LYS A 249 -3.17 -19.41 9.95
CA LYS A 249 -4.08 -19.85 11.00
C LYS A 249 -3.48 -20.97 11.84
N ASN A 250 -2.82 -21.95 11.20
CA ASN A 250 -2.12 -23.04 11.90
C ASN A 250 -0.93 -22.53 12.72
N GLU A 251 -0.29 -21.46 12.30
CA GLU A 251 0.76 -20.76 13.05
C GLU A 251 0.22 -19.85 14.16
N GLY A 252 -1.09 -19.85 14.41
CA GLY A 252 -1.72 -19.10 15.48
C GLY A 252 -1.99 -17.61 15.17
N VAL A 253 -1.86 -17.18 13.91
CA VAL A 253 -2.20 -15.82 13.50
C VAL A 253 -3.71 -15.69 13.35
N ALA A 254 -4.29 -14.64 13.95
CA ALA A 254 -5.71 -14.33 13.80
C ALA A 254 -5.98 -13.82 12.37
N ILE A 255 -6.36 -14.74 11.49
CA ILE A 255 -6.66 -14.47 10.06
C ILE A 255 -8.15 -14.74 9.80
N ARG A 256 -8.77 -13.95 8.89
CA ARG A 256 -10.13 -14.21 8.39
C ARG A 256 -10.07 -15.36 7.36
N GLU A 257 -11.04 -16.26 7.38
CA GLU A 257 -11.26 -17.26 6.32
C GLU A 257 -12.12 -16.67 5.21
#